data_981e19c82830de3433abf95cc9c68db9
#
_entry.id   981e19c82830de3433abf95cc9c68db9
#
_cell.length_a   1.000
_cell.length_b   1.000
_cell.length_c   1.000
_cell.angle_alpha   90.00
_cell.angle_beta   90.00
_cell.angle_gamma   90.00
#
_symmetry.space_group_name_H-M   'P 1'
#
loop_
_entity.id
_entity.type
_entity.pdbx_description
1 polymer ?
#
loop_
_entity_poly.entity_id
_entity_poly.type
_entity_poly.pdbx_seq_one_letter_code
_entity_poly.pdbx_strand_id
1 'polypeptide(L)'
;MPLRLRTTGIFKRLLILCLGTALFVVALSVAGLHVYRTDRSTDRVAAELASLARAIGPLTATYLDAGDKAAAARTLKAFAGMHYVICADYVDDGDKRVSWPNLGCEKIAGERAQHSLPVMLPDGTMISINVRIDQSILQQRILAETAIFAFPLLAVVIVIFLVLTVAFRNIILKPLDLLKYAMVESTPRGPVRAQLVRDDEIGALVRVYNKLVAGSRLYIRRLDLSQAKLAASEQRFRDLAEVSGDWFFEMDDQYHLTYISDFFYQLTGLKETDVVGKSRAALAAADTTLPHWQRHQDDLEAHREFKNFEYQIRGVSGELFDVSISGVPLFNDAGDFSGYRGVGSDISEIKEKERQLAEANRNFGDSVTYASSIQRGLLANSDILTSHLGTARIVWQPKDLVGGDFYWVKTIANVQYLVFYDCTGHGVPGAFMTLIVTSVLEKIAVAAPSALPAKHMLQQVHDEVCRSLGIERDSPGTDGLDCAIVRLDRTEDRLEFVGASIDLFVIDPEGKVTRHRGARTTLGYEVRDTPLDATPVSLHIGANSFVMTTDGLLTQIGEATGRVLGTRRFEAALGEAEGNAPTKLIRVIARLLKNWQGREERRDDVSFVAFKPNDL
;
A
#
# COMPACT_ATOMS: atom_id res chain seq x y z
N MET A 1 32.21 -38.50 5.12
CA MET A 1 32.29 -37.13 4.58
C MET A 1 30.93 -36.46 4.79
N PRO A 2 30.76 -35.47 5.68
CA PRO A 2 29.45 -34.90 5.94
C PRO A 2 29.09 -33.95 4.79
N LEU A 3 28.12 -34.33 3.98
CA LEU A 3 27.47 -33.49 2.99
C LEU A 3 26.79 -32.30 3.72
N ARG A 4 27.36 -31.10 3.57
CA ARG A 4 26.67 -29.85 3.89
C ARG A 4 25.47 -29.69 2.94
N LEU A 5 24.31 -30.13 3.41
CA LEU A 5 23.04 -29.87 2.76
C LEU A 5 22.82 -28.35 2.72
N ARG A 6 22.94 -27.73 1.55
CA ARG A 6 22.43 -26.38 1.29
C ARG A 6 20.92 -26.42 1.55
N THR A 7 20.51 -25.92 2.71
CA THR A 7 19.09 -25.65 2.97
C THR A 7 18.57 -24.79 1.83
N THR A 8 17.63 -25.31 1.07
CA THR A 8 17.06 -24.69 -0.13
C THR A 8 16.56 -23.30 0.21
N GLY A 9 16.82 -22.34 -0.67
CA GLY A 9 16.51 -20.92 -0.47
C GLY A 9 15.05 -20.61 -0.14
N ILE A 10 14.15 -21.58 -0.38
CA ILE A 10 12.71 -21.49 -0.06
C ILE A 10 12.47 -21.47 1.46
N PHE A 11 13.11 -22.37 2.23
CA PHE A 11 12.96 -22.39 3.69
C PHE A 11 13.48 -21.10 4.32
N LYS A 12 14.65 -20.65 3.86
CA LYS A 12 15.24 -19.39 4.32
C LYS A 12 14.34 -18.19 3.96
N ARG A 13 13.72 -18.21 2.78
CA ARG A 13 12.78 -17.16 2.34
C ARG A 13 11.47 -17.19 3.15
N LEU A 14 10.90 -18.37 3.39
CA LEU A 14 9.70 -18.53 4.24
C LEU A 14 9.97 -18.09 5.69
N LEU A 15 11.11 -18.47 6.23
CA LEU A 15 11.54 -18.08 7.57
C LEU A 15 11.68 -16.56 7.70
N ILE A 16 12.33 -15.93 6.70
CA ILE A 16 12.50 -14.47 6.65
C ILE A 16 11.14 -13.78 6.48
N LEU A 17 10.26 -14.32 5.65
CA LEU A 17 8.91 -13.78 5.45
C LEU A 17 8.07 -13.88 6.73
N CYS A 18 8.05 -15.04 7.39
CA CYS A 18 7.32 -15.23 8.65
C CYS A 18 7.89 -14.36 9.78
N LEU A 19 9.22 -14.22 9.86
CA LEU A 19 9.84 -13.34 10.83
C LEU A 19 9.51 -11.87 10.52
N GLY A 20 9.59 -11.49 9.24
CA GLY A 20 9.27 -10.15 8.78
C GLY A 20 7.81 -9.76 9.07
N THR A 21 6.87 -10.65 8.77
CA THR A 21 5.44 -10.43 9.06
C THR A 21 5.16 -10.35 10.56
N ALA A 22 5.76 -11.22 11.37
CA ALA A 22 5.59 -11.20 12.83
C ALA A 22 6.17 -9.90 13.44
N LEU A 23 7.36 -9.48 13.01
CA LEU A 23 7.98 -8.23 13.45
C LEU A 23 7.19 -7.00 12.99
N PHE A 24 6.64 -7.05 11.77
CA PHE A 24 5.78 -5.98 11.25
C PHE A 24 4.50 -5.82 12.08
N VAL A 25 3.85 -6.91 12.43
CA VAL A 25 2.64 -6.89 13.29
C VAL A 25 2.97 -6.31 14.67
N VAL A 26 4.10 -6.73 15.27
CA VAL A 26 4.55 -6.17 16.56
C VAL A 26 4.83 -4.68 16.44
N ALA A 27 5.55 -4.26 15.40
CA ALA A 27 5.86 -2.84 15.16
C ALA A 27 4.58 -2.01 14.99
N LEU A 28 3.61 -2.51 14.23
CA LEU A 28 2.31 -1.86 14.02
C LEU A 28 1.52 -1.74 15.33
N SER A 29 1.53 -2.80 16.14
CA SER A 29 0.86 -2.82 17.45
C SER A 29 1.49 -1.84 18.44
N VAL A 30 2.83 -1.77 18.47
CA VAL A 30 3.57 -0.85 19.34
C VAL A 30 3.36 0.61 18.87
N ALA A 31 3.40 0.85 17.54
CA ALA A 31 3.13 2.16 16.97
C ALA A 31 1.70 2.64 17.26
N GLY A 32 0.71 1.75 17.08
CA GLY A 32 -0.68 2.04 17.43
C GLY A 32 -0.87 2.36 18.91
N LEU A 33 -0.23 1.60 19.79
CA LEU A 33 -0.26 1.85 21.23
C LEU A 33 0.41 3.18 21.60
N HIS A 34 1.51 3.50 20.93
CA HIS A 34 2.23 4.76 21.13
C HIS A 34 1.38 5.96 20.71
N VAL A 35 0.78 5.91 19.52
CA VAL A 35 -0.13 6.98 19.02
C VAL A 35 -1.33 7.15 19.96
N TYR A 36 -1.99 6.06 20.33
CA TYR A 36 -3.13 6.08 21.25
C TYR A 36 -2.80 6.70 22.61
N ARG A 37 -1.62 6.38 23.15
CA ARG A 37 -1.17 6.93 24.44
C ARG A 37 -0.76 8.40 24.33
N THR A 38 -0.15 8.80 23.20
CA THR A 38 0.24 10.20 22.98
C THR A 38 -1.00 11.09 22.92
N ASP A 39 -2.01 10.69 22.14
CA ASP A 39 -3.27 11.41 22.00
C ASP A 39 -3.97 11.57 23.36
N ARG A 40 -4.13 10.48 24.07
CA ARG A 40 -4.81 10.47 25.38
C ARG A 40 -4.03 11.22 26.48
N SER A 41 -2.69 11.28 26.39
CA SER A 41 -1.88 12.00 27.36
C SER A 41 -1.90 13.49 27.12
N THR A 42 -1.93 13.94 25.86
CA THR A 42 -2.06 15.36 25.50
C THR A 42 -3.42 15.92 25.92
N ASP A 43 -4.50 15.19 25.67
CA ASP A 43 -5.84 15.58 26.10
C ASP A 43 -5.96 15.67 27.62
N ARG A 44 -5.36 14.72 28.33
CA ARG A 44 -5.36 14.70 29.80
C ARG A 44 -4.58 15.86 30.38
N VAL A 45 -3.39 16.13 29.81
CA VAL A 45 -2.57 17.28 30.21
C VAL A 45 -3.32 18.61 29.97
N ALA A 46 -3.94 18.76 28.79
CA ALA A 46 -4.73 19.96 28.49
C ALA A 46 -5.91 20.13 29.45
N ALA A 47 -6.61 19.06 29.79
CA ALA A 47 -7.73 19.09 30.73
C ALA A 47 -7.27 19.41 32.17
N GLU A 48 -6.16 18.82 32.61
CA GLU A 48 -5.58 19.09 33.93
C GLU A 48 -5.13 20.57 34.07
N LEU A 49 -4.44 21.09 33.05
CA LEU A 49 -4.02 22.49 32.98
C LEU A 49 -5.22 23.44 32.98
N ALA A 50 -6.25 23.17 32.19
CA ALA A 50 -7.46 23.97 32.12
C ALA A 50 -8.26 23.94 33.44
N SER A 51 -8.29 22.79 34.11
CA SER A 51 -8.93 22.65 35.42
C SER A 51 -8.22 23.48 36.47
N LEU A 52 -6.90 23.41 36.51
CA LEU A 52 -6.08 24.18 37.45
C LEU A 52 -6.18 25.68 37.13
N ALA A 53 -6.14 26.09 35.88
CA ALA A 53 -6.28 27.48 35.46
C ALA A 53 -7.62 28.07 35.92
N ARG A 54 -8.72 27.35 35.79
CA ARG A 54 -10.05 27.76 36.29
C ARG A 54 -10.09 27.88 37.81
N ALA A 55 -9.37 27.02 38.51
CA ALA A 55 -9.35 27.06 39.98
C ALA A 55 -8.55 28.24 40.52
N ILE A 56 -7.40 28.56 39.91
CA ILE A 56 -6.50 29.59 40.45
C ILE A 56 -6.64 30.95 39.78
N GLY A 57 -7.21 31.04 38.57
CA GLY A 57 -7.36 32.28 37.80
C GLY A 57 -8.09 33.38 38.57
N PRO A 58 -9.29 33.12 39.13
CA PRO A 58 -10.01 34.12 39.95
C PRO A 58 -9.23 34.58 41.18
N LEU A 59 -8.51 33.65 41.81
CA LEU A 59 -7.69 33.99 43.00
C LEU A 59 -6.49 34.87 42.60
N THR A 60 -5.87 34.58 41.47
CA THR A 60 -4.75 35.36 40.92
C THR A 60 -5.20 36.79 40.57
N ALA A 61 -6.38 36.92 39.94
CA ALA A 61 -7.00 38.20 39.62
C ALA A 61 -7.26 39.00 40.88
N THR A 62 -7.88 38.40 41.91
CA THR A 62 -8.18 39.07 43.20
C THR A 62 -6.93 39.63 43.87
N TYR A 63 -5.81 38.90 43.87
CA TYR A 63 -4.56 39.41 44.42
C TYR A 63 -3.94 40.53 43.57
N LEU A 64 -4.09 40.47 42.26
CA LEU A 64 -3.62 41.52 41.36
C LEU A 64 -4.41 42.82 41.55
N ASP A 65 -5.72 42.74 41.72
CA ASP A 65 -6.59 43.87 41.99
C ASP A 65 -6.30 44.52 43.36
N ALA A 66 -5.89 43.70 44.34
CA ALA A 66 -5.39 44.17 45.63
C ALA A 66 -3.96 44.76 45.61
N GLY A 67 -3.28 44.70 44.41
CA GLY A 67 -1.91 45.23 44.26
C GLY A 67 -0.80 44.24 44.70
N ASP A 68 -1.15 43.05 45.22
CA ASP A 68 -0.18 42.07 45.72
C ASP A 68 0.29 41.12 44.60
N LYS A 69 1.21 41.63 43.77
CA LYS A 69 1.85 40.85 42.70
C LYS A 69 2.59 39.62 43.22
N ALA A 70 3.11 39.64 44.44
CA ALA A 70 3.83 38.52 45.01
C ALA A 70 2.88 37.37 45.41
N ALA A 71 1.71 37.69 45.95
CA ALA A 71 0.67 36.68 46.20
C ALA A 71 0.11 36.12 44.91
N ALA A 72 -0.16 36.94 43.90
CA ALA A 72 -0.59 36.50 42.57
C ALA A 72 0.43 35.58 41.92
N ALA A 73 1.72 35.84 41.99
CA ALA A 73 2.77 34.94 41.48
C ALA A 73 2.82 33.63 42.28
N ARG A 74 2.53 33.64 43.57
CA ARG A 74 2.45 32.42 44.40
C ARG A 74 1.28 31.52 43.99
N THR A 75 0.14 32.07 43.56
CA THR A 75 -0.97 31.25 43.06
C THR A 75 -0.59 30.55 41.78
N LEU A 76 0.11 31.22 40.86
CA LEU A 76 0.63 30.59 39.64
C LEU A 76 1.64 29.46 39.91
N LYS A 77 2.31 29.50 41.07
CA LYS A 77 3.19 28.40 41.49
C LYS A 77 2.46 27.07 41.65
N ALA A 78 1.13 27.03 41.74
CA ALA A 78 0.36 25.79 41.75
C ALA A 78 0.63 24.94 40.52
N PHE A 79 0.95 25.55 39.37
CA PHE A 79 1.38 24.82 38.17
C PHE A 79 2.72 24.09 38.35
N ALA A 80 3.57 24.52 39.29
CA ALA A 80 4.83 23.82 39.62
C ALA A 80 4.63 22.41 40.19
N GLY A 81 3.43 22.10 40.70
CA GLY A 81 3.07 20.73 41.10
C GLY A 81 3.03 19.76 39.94
N MET A 82 2.93 20.26 38.72
CA MET A 82 3.00 19.47 37.50
C MET A 82 4.44 19.48 36.96
N HIS A 83 5.16 18.38 37.10
CA HIS A 83 6.60 18.27 36.82
C HIS A 83 6.98 18.63 35.36
N TYR A 84 6.03 18.68 34.44
CA TYR A 84 6.21 19.07 33.05
C TYR A 84 5.93 20.54 32.75
N VAL A 85 5.44 21.31 33.73
CA VAL A 85 5.22 22.75 33.57
C VAL A 85 6.47 23.53 33.97
N ILE A 86 6.87 24.42 33.08
CA ILE A 86 8.09 25.24 33.26
C ILE A 86 7.76 26.61 33.80
N CYS A 87 6.71 27.20 33.29
CA CYS A 87 6.28 28.53 33.68
C CYS A 87 4.79 28.74 33.41
N ALA A 88 4.22 29.71 34.10
CA ALA A 88 2.85 30.18 33.88
C ALA A 88 2.81 31.68 33.91
N ASP A 89 2.14 32.31 32.95
CA ASP A 89 1.90 33.75 32.88
C ASP A 89 0.40 34.03 32.94
N TYR A 90 0.01 34.92 33.80
CA TYR A 90 -1.31 35.52 33.81
C TYR A 90 -1.31 36.78 32.93
N VAL A 91 -2.26 36.87 32.03
CA VAL A 91 -2.41 38.00 31.10
C VAL A 91 -3.87 38.46 31.12
N ASP A 92 -4.10 39.74 31.30
CA ASP A 92 -5.40 40.41 31.28
C ASP A 92 -5.39 41.51 30.20
N ASP A 93 -6.55 41.83 29.65
CA ASP A 93 -6.74 42.88 28.62
C ASP A 93 -6.38 44.28 29.14
N GLY A 94 -6.23 44.47 30.45
CA GLY A 94 -5.85 45.72 31.15
C GLY A 94 -4.36 45.88 31.44
N ASP A 95 -3.46 45.18 30.76
CA ASP A 95 -1.99 45.27 30.94
C ASP A 95 -1.45 44.78 32.30
N LYS A 96 -2.28 44.09 33.08
CA LYS A 96 -1.84 43.45 34.33
C LYS A 96 -1.20 42.09 33.97
N ARG A 97 0.14 42.00 34.15
CA ARG A 97 0.90 40.75 33.85
C ARG A 97 1.65 40.29 35.10
N VAL A 98 1.50 39.01 35.41
CA VAL A 98 2.28 38.34 36.45
C VAL A 98 2.71 36.98 35.96
N SER A 99 3.95 36.62 36.28
CA SER A 99 4.59 35.41 35.82
C SER A 99 5.13 34.56 36.95
N TRP A 100 5.08 33.25 36.79
CA TRP A 100 5.81 32.30 37.64
C TRP A 100 6.64 31.36 36.75
N PRO A 101 7.96 31.26 37.05
CA PRO A 101 8.81 32.06 37.91
C PRO A 101 8.90 33.52 37.41
N ASN A 102 9.33 34.44 38.27
CA ASN A 102 9.31 35.89 38.06
C ASN A 102 10.02 36.43 36.79
N LEU A 103 10.69 35.56 36.03
CA LEU A 103 11.36 35.91 34.79
C LEU A 103 10.41 35.96 33.57
N GLY A 104 9.17 35.51 33.72
CA GLY A 104 8.17 35.42 32.65
C GLY A 104 8.44 34.28 31.64
N CYS A 105 7.39 33.71 31.11
CA CYS A 105 7.50 32.65 30.10
C CYS A 105 8.19 33.09 28.79
N GLU A 106 8.17 34.40 28.49
CA GLU A 106 8.80 34.94 27.27
C GLU A 106 10.33 34.85 27.27
N LYS A 107 10.96 34.91 28.46
CA LYS A 107 12.43 34.88 28.59
C LYS A 107 13.04 33.49 28.72
N ILE A 108 12.21 32.44 28.74
CA ILE A 108 12.68 31.06 28.85
C ILE A 108 12.88 30.53 27.43
N ALA A 109 14.14 30.50 26.95
CA ALA A 109 14.51 30.04 25.63
C ALA A 109 14.25 28.54 25.44
N GLY A 110 13.76 28.14 24.25
CA GLY A 110 13.61 26.75 23.81
C GLY A 110 12.25 26.48 23.13
N GLU A 111 12.20 25.47 22.25
CA GLU A 111 10.99 24.96 21.61
C GLU A 111 10.11 24.25 22.65
N ARG A 112 9.10 24.92 23.13
CA ARG A 112 8.23 24.44 24.20
C ARG A 112 6.78 24.76 23.86
N ALA A 113 5.90 23.79 23.99
CA ALA A 113 4.48 24.00 23.72
C ALA A 113 3.90 25.01 24.72
N GLN A 114 3.26 26.04 24.20
CA GLN A 114 2.53 27.04 24.99
C GLN A 114 1.04 26.75 24.88
N HIS A 115 0.39 26.59 26.02
CA HIS A 115 -1.06 26.49 26.13
C HIS A 115 -1.61 27.78 26.69
N SER A 116 -2.48 28.43 25.94
CA SER A 116 -3.27 29.58 26.42
C SER A 116 -4.59 29.05 26.94
N LEU A 117 -4.82 29.25 28.22
CA LEU A 117 -5.96 28.74 28.96
C LEU A 117 -6.89 29.91 29.27
N PRO A 118 -7.96 30.11 28.49
CA PRO A 118 -8.93 31.15 28.80
C PRO A 118 -9.69 30.78 30.07
N VAL A 119 -9.81 31.74 30.96
CA VAL A 119 -10.56 31.61 32.20
C VAL A 119 -11.53 32.78 32.30
N MET A 120 -12.79 32.48 32.53
CA MET A 120 -13.81 33.49 32.80
C MET A 120 -13.87 33.79 34.30
N LEU A 121 -13.73 35.03 34.67
CA LEU A 121 -13.88 35.49 36.04
C LEU A 121 -15.36 35.62 36.41
N PRO A 122 -15.68 35.70 37.73
CA PRO A 122 -17.06 35.84 38.21
C PRO A 122 -17.78 37.10 37.72
N ASP A 123 -17.03 38.15 37.36
CA ASP A 123 -17.53 39.42 36.81
C ASP A 123 -17.79 39.39 35.29
N GLY A 124 -17.51 38.26 34.63
CA GLY A 124 -17.66 38.11 33.20
C GLY A 124 -16.42 38.48 32.39
N THR A 125 -15.34 38.95 33.02
CA THR A 125 -14.08 39.28 32.34
C THR A 125 -13.35 38.01 31.90
N MET A 126 -12.84 38.01 30.69
CA MET A 126 -12.01 36.91 30.20
C MET A 126 -10.53 37.23 30.42
N ILE A 127 -9.84 36.32 31.04
CA ILE A 127 -8.39 36.36 31.22
C ILE A 127 -7.75 35.16 30.56
N SER A 128 -6.46 35.22 30.31
CA SER A 128 -5.71 34.09 29.86
C SER A 128 -4.54 33.73 30.77
N ILE A 129 -4.41 32.45 31.08
CA ILE A 129 -3.22 31.94 31.75
C ILE A 129 -2.43 31.15 30.70
N ASN A 130 -1.28 31.70 30.35
CA ASN A 130 -0.39 31.04 29.39
C ASN A 130 0.58 30.14 30.14
N VAL A 131 0.52 28.84 29.88
CA VAL A 131 1.38 27.84 30.52
C VAL A 131 2.30 27.25 29.48
N ARG A 132 3.57 27.16 29.81
CA ARG A 132 4.56 26.53 28.95
C ARG A 132 5.00 25.21 29.55
N ILE A 133 4.95 24.17 28.75
CA ILE A 133 5.27 22.80 29.16
C ILE A 133 6.51 22.26 28.45
N ASP A 134 7.23 21.40 29.16
CA ASP A 134 8.36 20.64 28.59
C ASP A 134 7.82 19.32 27.96
N GLN A 135 7.70 19.36 26.64
CA GLN A 135 7.24 18.19 25.90
C GLN A 135 8.22 17.01 25.99
N SER A 136 9.50 17.25 26.23
CA SER A 136 10.50 16.19 26.29
C SER A 136 10.27 15.26 27.49
N ILE A 137 9.86 15.84 28.63
CA ILE A 137 9.53 15.06 29.84
C ILE A 137 8.29 14.18 29.59
N LEU A 138 7.28 14.75 28.91
CA LEU A 138 6.06 14.01 28.57
C LEU A 138 6.35 12.86 27.61
N GLN A 139 7.15 13.13 26.58
CA GLN A 139 7.55 12.11 25.59
C GLN A 139 8.40 10.99 26.19
N GLN A 140 9.37 11.31 27.05
CA GLN A 140 10.17 10.30 27.74
C GLN A 140 9.30 9.35 28.57
N ARG A 141 8.30 9.88 29.25
CA ARG A 141 7.37 9.07 30.04
C ARG A 141 6.54 8.14 29.17
N ILE A 142 5.98 8.65 28.06
CA ILE A 142 5.20 7.84 27.09
C ILE A 142 6.06 6.74 26.48
N LEU A 143 7.31 7.05 26.11
CA LEU A 143 8.26 6.09 25.57
C LEU A 143 8.59 4.99 26.59
N ALA A 144 8.90 5.35 27.83
CA ALA A 144 9.19 4.38 28.88
C ALA A 144 8.00 3.46 29.16
N GLU A 145 6.79 4.00 29.24
CA GLU A 145 5.57 3.23 29.45
C GLU A 145 5.23 2.32 28.25
N THR A 146 5.54 2.74 27.04
CA THR A 146 5.34 1.93 25.82
C THR A 146 6.35 0.79 25.76
N ALA A 147 7.61 1.03 26.14
CA ALA A 147 8.68 0.04 26.16
C ALA A 147 8.39 -1.12 27.13
N ILE A 148 7.76 -0.87 28.26
CA ILE A 148 7.39 -1.91 29.24
C ILE A 148 6.50 -2.99 28.61
N PHE A 149 5.66 -2.64 27.64
CA PHE A 149 4.80 -3.61 26.95
C PHE A 149 5.43 -4.16 25.65
N ALA A 150 6.26 -3.34 24.97
CA ALA A 150 6.89 -3.73 23.71
C ALA A 150 7.91 -4.86 23.89
N PHE A 151 8.76 -4.77 24.92
CA PHE A 151 9.83 -5.76 25.14
C PHE A 151 9.31 -7.18 25.46
N PRO A 152 8.36 -7.37 26.36
CA PRO A 152 7.81 -8.70 26.61
C PRO A 152 7.11 -9.30 25.39
N LEU A 153 6.37 -8.48 24.65
CA LEU A 153 5.67 -8.93 23.44
C LEU A 153 6.65 -9.43 22.37
N LEU A 154 7.73 -8.67 22.15
CA LEU A 154 8.78 -9.05 21.22
C LEU A 154 9.48 -10.34 21.66
N ALA A 155 9.79 -10.46 22.96
CA ALA A 155 10.44 -11.65 23.51
C ALA A 155 9.57 -12.90 23.31
N VAL A 156 8.26 -12.81 23.56
CA VAL A 156 7.31 -13.92 23.35
C VAL A 156 7.28 -14.34 21.88
N VAL A 157 7.21 -13.39 20.95
CA VAL A 157 7.21 -13.68 19.50
C VAL A 157 8.49 -14.39 19.08
N ILE A 158 9.65 -13.93 19.56
CA ILE A 158 10.95 -14.56 19.27
C ILE A 158 10.99 -15.99 19.81
N VAL A 159 10.55 -16.21 21.04
CA VAL A 159 10.53 -17.55 21.65
C VAL A 159 9.60 -18.49 20.88
N ILE A 160 8.39 -18.06 20.57
CA ILE A 160 7.43 -18.86 19.79
C ILE A 160 8.03 -19.21 18.42
N PHE A 161 8.63 -18.22 17.75
CA PHE A 161 9.25 -18.42 16.44
C PHE A 161 10.42 -19.43 16.51
N LEU A 162 11.25 -19.33 17.54
CA LEU A 162 12.36 -20.27 17.74
C LEU A 162 11.88 -21.69 17.97
N VAL A 163 10.88 -21.84 18.84
CA VAL A 163 10.27 -23.15 19.14
C VAL A 163 9.64 -23.76 17.89
N LEU A 164 8.86 -22.97 17.16
CA LEU A 164 8.24 -23.42 15.90
C LEU A 164 9.28 -23.81 14.85
N THR A 165 10.37 -23.04 14.74
CA THR A 165 11.45 -23.33 13.79
C THR A 165 12.16 -24.65 14.13
N VAL A 166 12.47 -24.86 15.41
CA VAL A 166 13.12 -26.10 15.86
C VAL A 166 12.17 -27.28 15.72
N ALA A 167 10.91 -27.12 16.11
CA ALA A 167 9.89 -28.14 15.97
C ALA A 167 9.70 -28.53 14.49
N PHE A 168 9.51 -27.54 13.62
CA PHE A 168 9.35 -27.77 12.18
C PHE A 168 10.57 -28.46 11.55
N ARG A 169 11.78 -28.01 11.92
CA ARG A 169 13.02 -28.64 11.46
C ARG A 169 13.13 -30.11 11.88
N ASN A 170 12.81 -30.41 13.15
CA ASN A 170 13.00 -31.75 13.70
C ASN A 170 11.86 -32.71 13.35
N ILE A 171 10.62 -32.19 13.31
CA ILE A 171 9.42 -33.02 13.11
C ILE A 171 9.18 -33.26 11.62
N ILE A 172 9.45 -32.27 10.76
CA ILE A 172 9.08 -32.34 9.35
C ILE A 172 10.31 -32.46 8.43
N LEU A 173 11.28 -31.53 8.56
CA LEU A 173 12.35 -31.44 7.57
C LEU A 173 13.32 -32.63 7.61
N LYS A 174 13.80 -33.00 8.79
CA LYS A 174 14.76 -34.11 8.91
C LYS A 174 14.23 -35.45 8.37
N PRO A 175 12.99 -35.87 8.69
CA PRO A 175 12.43 -37.10 8.11
C PRO A 175 12.24 -37.05 6.60
N LEU A 176 11.83 -35.88 6.06
CA LEU A 176 11.69 -35.71 4.62
C LEU A 176 13.03 -35.74 3.89
N ASP A 177 14.10 -35.22 4.48
CA ASP A 177 15.45 -35.30 3.91
C ASP A 177 15.97 -36.74 3.88
N LEU A 178 15.68 -37.55 4.89
CA LEU A 178 16.03 -38.97 4.88
C LEU A 178 15.27 -39.74 3.80
N LEU A 179 13.98 -39.45 3.65
CA LEU A 179 13.17 -40.05 2.57
C LEU A 179 13.69 -39.61 1.19
N LYS A 180 13.97 -38.32 1.00
CA LYS A 180 14.55 -37.79 -0.23
C LYS A 180 15.90 -38.44 -0.55
N TYR A 181 16.76 -38.62 0.45
CA TYR A 181 18.05 -39.27 0.28
C TYR A 181 17.89 -40.72 -0.21
N ALA A 182 16.99 -41.48 0.44
CA ALA A 182 16.68 -42.83 0.03
C ALA A 182 16.09 -42.91 -1.40
N MET A 183 15.28 -41.90 -1.79
CA MET A 183 14.71 -41.81 -3.15
C MET A 183 15.77 -41.44 -4.19
N VAL A 184 16.70 -40.53 -3.87
CA VAL A 184 17.75 -40.08 -4.79
C VAL A 184 18.85 -41.15 -4.98
N GLU A 185 19.18 -41.88 -3.92
CA GLU A 185 20.15 -43.00 -3.99
C GLU A 185 19.59 -44.25 -4.63
N SER A 186 18.26 -44.32 -4.84
CA SER A 186 17.64 -45.44 -5.59
C SER A 186 18.03 -45.36 -7.07
N THR A 187 18.92 -46.23 -7.48
CA THR A 187 19.40 -46.33 -8.86
C THR A 187 18.64 -47.42 -9.60
N PRO A 188 18.66 -47.43 -10.95
CA PRO A 188 18.12 -48.54 -11.76
C PRO A 188 18.72 -49.91 -11.41
N ARG A 189 19.87 -49.94 -10.71
CA ARG A 189 20.59 -51.16 -10.31
C ARG A 189 20.21 -51.70 -8.94
N GLY A 190 19.45 -50.94 -8.12
CA GLY A 190 18.93 -51.42 -6.86
C GLY A 190 18.22 -50.30 -6.07
N PRO A 191 16.94 -50.48 -5.74
CA PRO A 191 16.21 -49.55 -4.93
C PRO A 191 16.67 -49.59 -3.46
N VAL A 192 16.90 -48.40 -2.84
CA VAL A 192 17.38 -48.23 -1.46
C VAL A 192 16.18 -48.10 -0.50
N ARG A 193 16.19 -48.79 0.65
CA ARG A 193 15.15 -48.66 1.65
C ARG A 193 15.41 -47.41 2.52
N ALA A 194 14.38 -46.67 2.81
CA ALA A 194 14.44 -45.59 3.79
C ALA A 194 14.38 -46.16 5.22
N GLN A 195 15.41 -45.85 6.02
CA GLN A 195 15.46 -46.25 7.44
C GLN A 195 14.85 -45.17 8.31
N LEU A 196 13.56 -45.23 8.57
CA LEU A 196 12.86 -44.32 9.48
C LEU A 196 11.77 -45.11 10.21
N VAL A 197 11.84 -45.15 11.54
CA VAL A 197 10.83 -45.78 12.38
C VAL A 197 10.05 -44.70 13.11
N ARG A 198 8.84 -44.40 12.60
CA ARG A 198 7.88 -43.47 13.23
C ARG A 198 6.47 -43.95 12.96
N ASP A 199 5.56 -43.65 13.90
CA ASP A 199 4.14 -44.03 13.82
C ASP A 199 3.21 -42.86 13.48
N ASP A 200 3.73 -41.89 12.71
CA ASP A 200 2.96 -40.77 12.15
C ASP A 200 2.78 -40.92 10.63
N GLU A 201 2.17 -39.91 10.01
CA GLU A 201 1.88 -39.84 8.57
C GLU A 201 3.15 -39.94 7.72
N ILE A 202 4.27 -39.41 8.21
CA ILE A 202 5.57 -39.48 7.52
C ILE A 202 6.13 -40.93 7.66
N GLY A 203 6.00 -41.53 8.81
CA GLY A 203 6.33 -42.95 9.00
C GLY A 203 5.46 -43.87 8.15
N ALA A 204 4.18 -43.56 7.99
CA ALA A 204 3.30 -44.27 7.07
C ALA A 204 3.76 -44.10 5.58
N LEU A 205 4.17 -42.91 5.20
CA LEU A 205 4.73 -42.63 3.86
C LEU A 205 6.01 -43.45 3.60
N VAL A 206 6.90 -43.52 4.59
CA VAL A 206 8.13 -44.32 4.51
C VAL A 206 7.82 -45.82 4.43
N ARG A 207 6.84 -46.32 5.21
CA ARG A 207 6.39 -47.72 5.10
C ARG A 207 5.83 -48.01 3.72
N VAL A 208 5.01 -47.12 3.15
CA VAL A 208 4.49 -47.26 1.78
C VAL A 208 5.62 -47.27 0.76
N TYR A 209 6.57 -46.33 0.88
CA TYR A 209 7.76 -46.27 0.05
C TYR A 209 8.57 -47.55 0.11
N ASN A 210 8.87 -48.09 1.32
CA ASN A 210 9.62 -49.30 1.50
C ASN A 210 8.86 -50.55 0.98
N LYS A 211 7.53 -50.54 1.05
CA LYS A 211 6.67 -51.56 0.47
C LYS A 211 6.67 -51.49 -1.06
N LEU A 212 6.66 -50.30 -1.59
CA LEU A 212 6.84 -50.07 -3.06
C LEU A 212 8.20 -50.56 -3.54
N VAL A 213 9.27 -50.25 -2.79
CA VAL A 213 10.63 -50.72 -3.07
C VAL A 213 10.72 -52.25 -3.03
N ALA A 214 10.09 -52.89 -2.02
CA ALA A 214 10.05 -54.34 -1.89
C ALA A 214 9.21 -55.01 -2.98
N GLY A 215 8.07 -54.41 -3.35
CA GLY A 215 7.21 -54.83 -4.47
C GLY A 215 7.92 -54.75 -5.81
N SER A 216 8.65 -53.63 -6.05
CA SER A 216 9.44 -53.45 -7.26
C SER A 216 10.54 -54.52 -7.42
N ARG A 217 11.24 -54.90 -6.31
CA ARG A 217 12.24 -55.99 -6.35
C ARG A 217 11.65 -57.33 -6.72
N LEU A 218 10.46 -57.63 -6.22
CA LEU A 218 9.73 -58.88 -6.56
C LEU A 218 9.26 -58.89 -8.03
N TYR A 219 8.84 -57.74 -8.53
CA TYR A 219 8.39 -57.56 -9.92
C TYR A 219 9.54 -57.70 -10.91
N ILE A 220 10.70 -57.08 -10.62
CA ILE A 220 11.90 -57.20 -11.46
C ILE A 220 12.35 -58.66 -11.57
N ARG A 221 12.18 -59.49 -10.53
CA ARG A 221 12.47 -60.94 -10.57
C ARG A 221 11.46 -61.74 -11.40
N ARG A 222 10.23 -61.27 -11.58
CA ARG A 222 9.20 -61.89 -12.41
C ARG A 222 9.18 -61.42 -13.86
N LEU A 223 9.84 -60.31 -14.15
CA LEU A 223 9.88 -59.67 -15.46
C LEU A 223 10.82 -60.34 -16.49
N ASP A 224 11.56 -61.38 -16.10
CA ASP A 224 12.38 -62.17 -17.06
C ASP A 224 11.56 -63.09 -17.98
N LEU A 225 10.25 -63.03 -17.90
CA LEU A 225 9.36 -63.81 -18.75
C LEU A 225 8.36 -62.91 -19.50
N SER A 226 8.67 -62.68 -20.70
CA SER A 226 8.02 -62.29 -21.99
C SER A 226 6.54 -61.82 -22.03
N GLN A 227 5.72 -61.93 -20.99
CA GLN A 227 4.31 -61.49 -21.01
C GLN A 227 4.05 -60.18 -20.22
N ALA A 228 5.03 -59.68 -19.48
CA ALA A 228 4.85 -58.56 -18.58
C ALA A 228 4.87 -57.17 -19.27
N LYS A 229 5.30 -57.06 -20.53
CA LYS A 229 5.38 -55.73 -21.19
C LYS A 229 4.02 -55.10 -21.48
N LEU A 230 3.01 -55.91 -21.82
CA LEU A 230 1.68 -55.39 -22.13
C LEU A 230 0.91 -55.02 -20.87
N ALA A 231 0.88 -55.92 -19.87
CA ALA A 231 0.20 -55.65 -18.59
C ALA A 231 0.86 -54.49 -17.78
N ALA A 232 2.21 -54.36 -17.87
CA ALA A 232 2.93 -53.27 -17.23
C ALA A 232 2.69 -51.90 -17.91
N SER A 233 2.28 -51.88 -19.19
CA SER A 233 1.92 -50.63 -19.88
C SER A 233 0.52 -50.15 -19.48
N GLU A 234 -0.45 -51.08 -19.44
CA GLU A 234 -1.82 -50.74 -18.98
C GLU A 234 -1.86 -50.34 -17.49
N GLN A 235 -1.08 -51.06 -16.66
CA GLN A 235 -1.03 -50.71 -15.25
C GLN A 235 -0.41 -49.33 -15.02
N ARG A 236 0.65 -48.96 -15.72
CA ARG A 236 1.24 -47.63 -15.65
C ARG A 236 0.28 -46.52 -16.09
N PHE A 237 -0.56 -46.78 -17.08
CA PHE A 237 -1.57 -45.81 -17.50
C PHE A 237 -2.63 -45.57 -16.42
N ARG A 238 -3.07 -46.65 -15.76
CA ARG A 238 -4.05 -46.52 -14.65
C ARG A 238 -3.47 -45.80 -13.44
N ASP A 239 -2.26 -46.21 -13.01
CA ASP A 239 -1.61 -45.63 -11.82
C ASP A 239 -1.31 -44.12 -12.04
N LEU A 240 -0.96 -43.69 -13.25
CA LEU A 240 -0.77 -42.28 -13.60
C LEU A 240 -2.08 -41.51 -13.56
N ALA A 241 -3.16 -42.10 -13.97
CA ALA A 241 -4.48 -41.46 -13.91
C ALA A 241 -4.99 -41.29 -12.48
N GLU A 242 -4.82 -42.33 -11.65
CA GLU A 242 -5.21 -42.26 -10.23
C GLU A 242 -4.39 -41.25 -9.45
N VAL A 243 -3.10 -41.07 -9.78
CA VAL A 243 -2.23 -40.07 -9.12
C VAL A 243 -2.52 -38.64 -9.59
N SER A 244 -2.94 -38.45 -10.86
CA SER A 244 -3.29 -37.12 -11.37
C SER A 244 -4.66 -36.60 -10.92
N GLY A 245 -5.51 -37.46 -10.36
CA GLY A 245 -6.89 -37.08 -10.00
C GLY A 245 -7.81 -36.88 -11.19
N ASP A 246 -7.41 -37.44 -12.36
CA ASP A 246 -8.18 -37.41 -13.59
C ASP A 246 -8.92 -38.72 -13.77
N TRP A 247 -10.03 -38.69 -14.48
CA TRP A 247 -10.69 -39.91 -14.95
C TRP A 247 -10.61 -40.03 -16.46
N PHE A 248 -10.62 -41.26 -16.92
CA PHE A 248 -10.74 -41.59 -18.36
C PHE A 248 -12.18 -41.92 -18.70
N PHE A 249 -12.55 -41.59 -19.92
CA PHE A 249 -13.82 -42.01 -20.48
C PHE A 249 -13.65 -42.48 -21.93
N GLU A 250 -14.52 -43.37 -22.34
CA GLU A 250 -14.72 -43.75 -23.72
C GLU A 250 -16.21 -43.60 -24.07
N MET A 251 -16.47 -43.26 -25.31
CA MET A 251 -17.80 -43.15 -25.88
C MET A 251 -17.88 -43.93 -27.19
N ASP A 252 -19.06 -44.43 -27.52
CA ASP A 252 -19.37 -45.03 -28.80
C ASP A 252 -19.58 -43.99 -29.91
N ASP A 253 -19.91 -44.50 -31.12
CA ASP A 253 -20.23 -43.70 -32.30
C ASP A 253 -21.55 -42.90 -32.18
N GLN A 254 -22.37 -43.18 -31.14
CA GLN A 254 -23.58 -42.44 -30.79
C GLN A 254 -23.35 -41.47 -29.62
N TYR A 255 -22.09 -41.25 -29.21
CA TYR A 255 -21.67 -40.39 -28.11
C TYR A 255 -22.18 -40.82 -26.71
N HIS A 256 -22.55 -42.12 -26.53
CA HIS A 256 -22.85 -42.65 -25.21
C HIS A 256 -21.58 -43.13 -24.53
N LEU A 257 -21.47 -42.89 -23.22
CA LEU A 257 -20.35 -43.36 -22.42
C LEU A 257 -20.34 -44.90 -22.38
N THR A 258 -19.25 -45.52 -22.83
CA THR A 258 -19.04 -46.97 -22.78
C THR A 258 -18.13 -47.37 -21.65
N TYR A 259 -17.26 -46.46 -21.22
CA TYR A 259 -16.35 -46.65 -20.11
C TYR A 259 -16.08 -45.33 -19.40
N ILE A 260 -15.94 -45.38 -18.08
CA ILE A 260 -15.38 -44.32 -17.27
C ILE A 260 -14.61 -44.93 -16.10
N SER A 261 -13.48 -44.35 -15.73
CA SER A 261 -12.63 -44.88 -14.67
C SER A 261 -13.24 -44.75 -13.28
N ASP A 262 -12.81 -45.62 -12.35
CA ASP A 262 -13.35 -45.72 -10.99
C ASP A 262 -13.25 -44.42 -10.18
N PHE A 263 -12.24 -43.57 -10.45
CA PHE A 263 -12.07 -42.29 -9.80
C PHE A 263 -13.29 -41.38 -9.98
N PHE A 264 -13.93 -41.38 -11.13
CA PHE A 264 -15.15 -40.61 -11.36
C PHE A 264 -16.27 -41.00 -10.39
N TYR A 265 -16.43 -42.31 -10.15
CA TYR A 265 -17.46 -42.81 -9.24
C TYR A 265 -17.14 -42.50 -7.79
N GLN A 266 -15.87 -42.54 -7.44
CA GLN A 266 -15.42 -42.15 -6.10
C GLN A 266 -15.65 -40.64 -5.84
N LEU A 267 -15.36 -39.80 -6.82
CA LEU A 267 -15.56 -38.37 -6.76
C LEU A 267 -17.04 -38.00 -6.67
N THR A 268 -17.86 -38.52 -7.56
CA THR A 268 -19.25 -38.08 -7.71
C THR A 268 -20.25 -38.88 -6.88
N GLY A 269 -19.85 -40.06 -6.40
CA GLY A 269 -20.74 -41.02 -5.72
C GLY A 269 -21.73 -41.70 -6.65
N LEU A 270 -21.73 -41.38 -7.96
CA LEU A 270 -22.60 -42.01 -8.96
C LEU A 270 -22.25 -43.47 -9.13
N LYS A 271 -23.20 -44.29 -9.61
CA LYS A 271 -23.00 -45.70 -9.93
C LYS A 271 -22.78 -45.86 -11.45
N GLU A 272 -22.09 -46.91 -11.82
CA GLU A 272 -21.87 -47.24 -13.22
C GLU A 272 -23.19 -47.29 -14.04
N THR A 273 -24.25 -47.83 -13.46
CA THR A 273 -25.60 -47.86 -14.05
C THR A 273 -26.22 -46.49 -14.30
N ASP A 274 -25.74 -45.46 -13.60
CA ASP A 274 -26.22 -44.08 -13.75
C ASP A 274 -25.48 -43.31 -14.86
N VAL A 275 -24.36 -43.85 -15.35
CA VAL A 275 -23.41 -43.16 -16.23
C VAL A 275 -23.22 -43.87 -17.55
N VAL A 276 -22.91 -45.15 -17.52
CA VAL A 276 -22.68 -45.95 -18.76
C VAL A 276 -23.96 -46.09 -19.56
N GLY A 277 -23.86 -45.92 -20.88
CA GLY A 277 -24.99 -45.90 -21.80
C GLY A 277 -25.72 -44.55 -21.89
N LYS A 278 -25.28 -43.50 -21.16
CA LYS A 278 -25.85 -42.17 -21.27
C LYS A 278 -24.91 -41.20 -21.99
N SER A 279 -25.49 -40.16 -22.60
CA SER A 279 -24.72 -39.06 -23.15
C SER A 279 -24.23 -38.13 -22.03
N ARG A 280 -23.16 -37.40 -22.26
CA ARG A 280 -22.66 -36.40 -21.30
C ARG A 280 -23.67 -35.29 -21.01
N ALA A 281 -24.45 -34.92 -22.03
CA ALA A 281 -25.53 -33.93 -21.83
C ALA A 281 -26.57 -34.39 -20.79
N ALA A 282 -26.80 -35.70 -20.69
CA ALA A 282 -27.71 -36.26 -19.67
C ALA A 282 -27.15 -36.22 -18.24
N LEU A 283 -25.82 -36.10 -18.09
CA LEU A 283 -25.13 -35.99 -16.81
C LEU A 283 -24.87 -34.52 -16.41
N ALA A 284 -25.02 -33.59 -17.35
CA ALA A 284 -24.81 -32.18 -17.10
C ALA A 284 -25.83 -31.61 -16.11
N ALA A 285 -25.36 -30.83 -15.15
CA ALA A 285 -26.20 -30.09 -14.21
C ALA A 285 -26.69 -28.74 -14.75
N ALA A 286 -26.15 -28.29 -15.87
CA ALA A 286 -26.43 -27.00 -16.49
C ALA A 286 -27.23 -27.13 -17.79
N ASP A 287 -27.76 -26.02 -18.28
CA ASP A 287 -28.49 -25.92 -19.55
C ASP A 287 -27.55 -26.23 -20.74
N THR A 288 -27.83 -27.33 -21.43
CA THR A 288 -27.07 -27.79 -22.59
C THR A 288 -27.42 -27.05 -23.90
N THR A 289 -28.31 -26.07 -23.87
CA THR A 289 -28.65 -25.21 -25.02
C THR A 289 -27.71 -24.01 -25.16
N LEU A 290 -26.80 -23.80 -24.21
CA LEU A 290 -25.86 -22.69 -24.22
C LEU A 290 -24.88 -22.75 -25.39
N PRO A 291 -24.39 -21.64 -25.92
CA PRO A 291 -23.55 -21.59 -27.12
C PRO A 291 -22.26 -22.42 -27.06
N HIS A 292 -21.67 -22.63 -25.87
CA HIS A 292 -20.48 -23.46 -25.72
C HIS A 292 -20.81 -24.96 -25.88
N TRP A 293 -21.99 -25.42 -25.48
CA TRP A 293 -22.47 -26.76 -25.70
C TRP A 293 -22.73 -27.01 -27.18
N GLN A 294 -23.32 -26.05 -27.90
CA GLN A 294 -23.55 -26.16 -29.34
C GLN A 294 -22.22 -26.31 -30.09
N ARG A 295 -21.24 -25.48 -29.80
CA ARG A 295 -19.89 -25.61 -30.39
C ARG A 295 -19.25 -26.96 -30.11
N HIS A 296 -19.41 -27.45 -28.88
CA HIS A 296 -18.91 -28.79 -28.54
C HIS A 296 -19.63 -29.88 -29.31
N GLN A 297 -20.92 -29.77 -29.54
CA GLN A 297 -21.69 -30.68 -30.37
C GLN A 297 -21.23 -30.67 -31.83
N ASP A 298 -20.98 -29.48 -32.39
CA ASP A 298 -20.44 -29.31 -33.73
C ASP A 298 -19.05 -29.97 -33.88
N ASP A 299 -18.20 -29.91 -32.83
CA ASP A 299 -16.91 -30.60 -32.83
C ASP A 299 -17.05 -32.11 -32.79
N LEU A 300 -18.02 -32.62 -32.01
CA LEU A 300 -18.32 -34.05 -31.97
C LEU A 300 -18.84 -34.56 -33.30
N GLU A 301 -19.80 -33.88 -33.92
CA GLU A 301 -20.39 -34.24 -35.20
C GLU A 301 -19.38 -34.18 -36.36
N ALA A 302 -18.41 -33.26 -36.27
CA ALA A 302 -17.32 -33.15 -37.24
C ALA A 302 -16.14 -34.10 -36.93
N HIS A 303 -16.26 -34.97 -35.93
CA HIS A 303 -15.24 -35.90 -35.45
C HIS A 303 -13.89 -35.22 -35.18
N ARG A 304 -13.93 -33.99 -34.61
CA ARG A 304 -12.73 -33.22 -34.23
C ARG A 304 -12.32 -33.53 -32.80
N GLU A 305 -11.03 -33.34 -32.51
CA GLU A 305 -10.57 -33.30 -31.12
C GLU A 305 -11.15 -32.10 -30.41
N PHE A 306 -11.46 -32.25 -29.13
CA PHE A 306 -11.86 -31.15 -28.26
C PHE A 306 -10.98 -31.13 -27.03
N LYS A 307 -10.72 -29.90 -26.49
CA LYS A 307 -9.87 -29.67 -25.34
C LYS A 307 -10.53 -28.73 -24.35
N ASN A 308 -10.38 -29.03 -23.08
CA ASN A 308 -10.81 -28.17 -21.95
C ASN A 308 -12.28 -27.76 -22.08
N PHE A 309 -13.15 -28.71 -22.46
CA PHE A 309 -14.59 -28.44 -22.44
C PHE A 309 -15.08 -28.52 -21.00
N GLU A 310 -15.52 -27.36 -20.47
CA GLU A 310 -15.93 -27.20 -19.08
C GLU A 310 -17.44 -27.24 -18.95
N TYR A 311 -17.93 -28.00 -17.97
CA TYR A 311 -19.34 -28.06 -17.61
C TYR A 311 -19.50 -28.54 -16.16
N GLN A 312 -20.72 -28.49 -15.64
CA GLN A 312 -21.02 -28.97 -14.29
C GLN A 312 -21.74 -30.31 -14.33
N ILE A 313 -21.36 -31.19 -13.43
CA ILE A 313 -22.05 -32.45 -13.15
C ILE A 313 -22.57 -32.43 -11.71
N ARG A 314 -23.65 -33.18 -11.47
CA ARG A 314 -24.26 -33.31 -10.15
C ARG A 314 -23.93 -34.67 -9.57
N GLY A 315 -23.30 -34.68 -8.38
CA GLY A 315 -23.06 -35.89 -7.58
C GLY A 315 -24.34 -36.43 -6.92
N VAL A 316 -24.22 -37.60 -6.33
CA VAL A 316 -25.35 -38.29 -5.65
C VAL A 316 -25.91 -37.48 -4.49
N SER A 317 -25.08 -36.81 -3.72
CA SER A 317 -25.52 -35.96 -2.57
C SER A 317 -26.08 -34.61 -3.00
N GLY A 318 -26.07 -34.31 -4.32
CA GLY A 318 -26.56 -33.05 -4.88
C GLY A 318 -25.51 -31.96 -5.02
N GLU A 319 -24.28 -32.22 -4.65
CA GLU A 319 -23.13 -31.33 -4.87
C GLU A 319 -22.84 -31.17 -6.37
N LEU A 320 -22.32 -29.98 -6.72
CA LEU A 320 -21.90 -29.65 -8.07
C LEU A 320 -20.39 -29.73 -8.19
N PHE A 321 -19.92 -30.44 -9.19
CA PHE A 321 -18.53 -30.52 -9.58
C PHE A 321 -18.33 -29.76 -10.89
N ASP A 322 -17.44 -28.79 -10.90
CA ASP A 322 -16.95 -28.17 -12.13
C ASP A 322 -15.92 -29.11 -12.77
N VAL A 323 -16.20 -29.59 -13.96
CA VAL A 323 -15.34 -30.55 -14.63
C VAL A 323 -14.84 -30.02 -15.96
N SER A 324 -13.61 -30.38 -16.31
CA SER A 324 -13.00 -30.12 -17.61
C SER A 324 -12.67 -31.42 -18.30
N ILE A 325 -13.09 -31.56 -19.54
CA ILE A 325 -12.82 -32.78 -20.34
C ILE A 325 -12.14 -32.46 -21.65
N SER A 326 -11.28 -33.37 -22.07
CA SER A 326 -10.64 -33.35 -23.38
C SER A 326 -10.75 -34.72 -24.03
N GLY A 327 -10.97 -34.78 -25.35
CA GLY A 327 -11.15 -36.04 -26.06
C GLY A 327 -10.66 -36.01 -27.49
N VAL A 328 -10.25 -37.20 -27.95
CA VAL A 328 -9.82 -37.43 -29.32
C VAL A 328 -10.73 -38.48 -29.98
N PRO A 329 -11.05 -38.33 -31.28
CA PRO A 329 -11.85 -39.31 -32.00
C PRO A 329 -11.07 -40.61 -32.19
N LEU A 330 -11.78 -41.72 -32.13
CA LEU A 330 -11.28 -43.07 -32.42
C LEU A 330 -11.82 -43.53 -33.76
N PHE A 331 -10.97 -44.22 -34.51
CA PHE A 331 -11.34 -44.84 -35.78
C PHE A 331 -10.98 -46.34 -35.74
N ASN A 332 -11.80 -47.17 -36.34
CA ASN A 332 -11.55 -48.59 -36.47
C ASN A 332 -10.47 -48.87 -37.54
N ASP A 333 -10.07 -50.10 -37.68
CA ASP A 333 -9.05 -50.50 -38.68
C ASP A 333 -9.49 -50.25 -40.14
N ALA A 334 -10.79 -50.05 -40.39
CA ALA A 334 -11.33 -49.70 -41.69
C ALA A 334 -11.37 -48.18 -41.94
N GLY A 335 -11.07 -47.36 -40.93
CA GLY A 335 -11.08 -45.91 -41.01
C GLY A 335 -12.44 -45.28 -40.68
N ASP A 336 -13.42 -46.06 -40.25
CA ASP A 336 -14.72 -45.54 -39.84
C ASP A 336 -14.67 -45.03 -38.39
N PHE A 337 -15.41 -43.95 -38.09
CA PHE A 337 -15.52 -43.41 -36.76
C PHE A 337 -16.11 -44.44 -35.78
N SER A 338 -15.48 -44.63 -34.63
CA SER A 338 -15.87 -45.63 -33.63
C SER A 338 -16.16 -45.05 -32.27
N GLY A 339 -15.99 -43.74 -32.10
CA GLY A 339 -16.25 -43.04 -30.84
C GLY A 339 -15.17 -42.08 -30.41
N TYR A 340 -15.13 -41.78 -29.14
CA TYR A 340 -14.12 -40.90 -28.53
C TYR A 340 -13.48 -41.58 -27.34
N ARG A 341 -12.21 -41.20 -27.10
CA ARG A 341 -11.53 -41.46 -25.84
C ARG A 341 -11.01 -40.14 -25.27
N GLY A 342 -11.13 -39.96 -23.97
CA GLY A 342 -10.72 -38.72 -23.35
C GLY A 342 -10.39 -38.82 -21.87
N VAL A 343 -10.04 -37.68 -21.33
CA VAL A 343 -9.74 -37.49 -19.94
C VAL A 343 -10.66 -36.40 -19.39
N GLY A 344 -10.97 -36.49 -18.12
CA GLY A 344 -11.70 -35.45 -17.39
C GLY A 344 -11.05 -35.19 -16.04
N SER A 345 -11.12 -33.95 -15.58
CA SER A 345 -10.55 -33.48 -14.33
C SER A 345 -11.61 -32.71 -13.54
N ASP A 346 -11.58 -32.85 -12.23
CA ASP A 346 -12.32 -31.95 -11.34
C ASP A 346 -11.53 -30.63 -11.21
N ILE A 347 -12.16 -29.56 -11.66
CA ILE A 347 -11.59 -28.21 -11.57
C ILE A 347 -12.33 -27.35 -10.53
N SER A 348 -13.13 -27.96 -9.66
CA SER A 348 -13.95 -27.24 -8.65
C SER A 348 -13.09 -26.39 -7.72
N GLU A 349 -11.95 -26.91 -7.26
CA GLU A 349 -11.03 -26.14 -6.42
C GLU A 349 -10.41 -24.95 -7.19
N ILE A 350 -10.08 -25.16 -8.45
CA ILE A 350 -9.54 -24.10 -9.31
C ILE A 350 -10.59 -23.00 -9.50
N LYS A 351 -11.82 -23.39 -9.85
CA LYS A 351 -12.95 -22.45 -10.04
C LYS A 351 -13.29 -21.69 -8.75
N GLU A 352 -13.22 -22.35 -7.60
CA GLU A 352 -13.43 -21.69 -6.33
C GLU A 352 -12.32 -20.67 -6.03
N LYS A 353 -11.05 -21.03 -6.26
CA LYS A 353 -9.92 -20.10 -6.12
C LYS A 353 -10.02 -18.92 -7.09
N GLU A 354 -10.40 -19.17 -8.35
CA GLU A 354 -10.65 -18.12 -9.33
C GLU A 354 -11.76 -17.17 -8.86
N ARG A 355 -12.84 -17.69 -8.29
CA ARG A 355 -13.96 -16.93 -7.77
C ARG A 355 -13.56 -16.07 -6.57
N GLN A 356 -12.82 -16.68 -5.61
CA GLN A 356 -12.29 -15.97 -4.44
C GLN A 356 -11.30 -14.86 -4.84
N LEU A 357 -10.42 -15.13 -5.82
CA LEU A 357 -9.50 -14.13 -6.34
C LEU A 357 -10.24 -12.99 -7.05
N ALA A 358 -11.26 -13.33 -7.85
CA ALA A 358 -12.07 -12.33 -8.53
C ALA A 358 -12.86 -11.45 -7.53
N GLU A 359 -13.38 -12.06 -6.45
CA GLU A 359 -14.06 -11.34 -5.38
C GLU A 359 -13.09 -10.46 -4.59
N ALA A 360 -11.92 -10.99 -4.21
CA ALA A 360 -10.88 -10.22 -3.52
C ALA A 360 -10.40 -9.03 -4.37
N ASN A 361 -10.19 -9.24 -5.68
CA ASN A 361 -9.82 -8.19 -6.61
C ASN A 361 -10.91 -7.12 -6.76
N ARG A 362 -12.19 -7.52 -6.78
CA ARG A 362 -13.32 -6.60 -6.81
C ARG A 362 -13.36 -5.75 -5.54
N ASN A 363 -13.31 -6.40 -4.37
CA ASN A 363 -13.32 -5.71 -3.07
C ASN A 363 -12.14 -4.75 -2.92
N PHE A 364 -10.95 -5.15 -3.41
CA PHE A 364 -9.78 -4.28 -3.47
C PHE A 364 -10.03 -3.08 -4.40
N GLY A 365 -10.52 -3.33 -5.62
CA GLY A 365 -10.86 -2.28 -6.57
C GLY A 365 -11.88 -1.27 -6.03
N ASP A 366 -12.92 -1.75 -5.36
CA ASP A 366 -13.94 -0.92 -4.71
C ASP A 366 -13.32 -0.05 -3.60
N SER A 367 -12.42 -0.63 -2.80
CA SER A 367 -11.71 0.09 -1.73
C SER A 367 -10.80 1.20 -2.27
N VAL A 368 -10.06 0.91 -3.35
CA VAL A 368 -9.20 1.91 -4.01
C VAL A 368 -10.04 2.99 -4.70
N THR A 369 -11.19 2.62 -5.28
CA THR A 369 -12.13 3.57 -5.87
C THR A 369 -12.69 4.52 -4.82
N TYR A 370 -13.03 4.00 -3.64
CA TYR A 370 -13.45 4.83 -2.50
C TYR A 370 -12.33 5.76 -2.02
N ALA A 371 -11.10 5.27 -1.89
CA ALA A 371 -9.92 6.09 -1.56
C ALA A 371 -9.71 7.21 -2.60
N SER A 372 -9.91 6.92 -3.89
CA SER A 372 -9.85 7.91 -4.97
C SER A 372 -10.88 9.02 -4.80
N SER A 373 -12.10 8.67 -4.38
CA SER A 373 -13.14 9.67 -4.13
C SER A 373 -12.79 10.60 -2.96
N ILE A 374 -12.17 10.07 -1.92
CA ILE A 374 -11.68 10.86 -0.77
C ILE A 374 -10.56 11.80 -1.23
N GLN A 375 -9.56 11.27 -1.93
CA GLN A 375 -8.44 12.07 -2.42
C GLN A 375 -8.89 13.19 -3.34
N ARG A 376 -9.81 12.90 -4.28
CA ARG A 376 -10.42 13.91 -5.16
C ARG A 376 -11.24 14.95 -4.40
N GLY A 377 -11.91 14.56 -3.32
CA GLY A 377 -12.68 15.46 -2.47
C GLY A 377 -11.83 16.48 -1.70
N LEU A 378 -10.53 16.19 -1.52
CA LEU A 378 -9.57 17.11 -0.90
C LEU A 378 -8.97 18.11 -1.88
N LEU A 379 -9.06 17.86 -3.19
CA LEU A 379 -8.57 18.77 -4.21
C LEU A 379 -9.46 20.02 -4.28
N ALA A 380 -8.82 21.17 -4.35
CA ALA A 380 -9.52 22.42 -4.58
C ALA A 380 -10.23 22.39 -5.94
N ASN A 381 -11.51 22.71 -5.97
CA ASN A 381 -12.26 22.84 -7.21
C ASN A 381 -11.83 24.08 -8.02
N SER A 382 -12.34 24.23 -9.24
CA SER A 382 -11.99 25.35 -10.14
C SER A 382 -12.29 26.72 -9.53
N ASP A 383 -13.34 26.84 -8.71
CA ASP A 383 -13.74 28.11 -8.12
C ASP A 383 -12.79 28.50 -6.97
N ILE A 384 -12.41 27.54 -6.15
CA ILE A 384 -11.39 27.73 -5.10
C ILE A 384 -10.04 28.08 -5.75
N LEU A 385 -9.63 27.37 -6.80
CA LEU A 385 -8.39 27.68 -7.50
C LEU A 385 -8.41 29.10 -8.07
N THR A 386 -9.51 29.48 -8.71
CA THR A 386 -9.66 30.82 -9.32
C THR A 386 -9.66 31.90 -8.27
N SER A 387 -10.35 31.70 -7.14
CA SER A 387 -10.38 32.71 -6.07
C SER A 387 -9.00 32.93 -5.42
N HIS A 388 -8.16 31.91 -5.37
CA HIS A 388 -6.81 32.00 -4.77
C HIS A 388 -5.74 32.43 -5.79
N LEU A 389 -5.81 31.91 -7.02
CA LEU A 389 -4.71 32.01 -8.00
C LEU A 389 -5.03 32.90 -9.22
N GLY A 390 -6.22 33.48 -9.33
CA GLY A 390 -6.70 34.15 -10.53
C GLY A 390 -7.10 33.13 -11.60
N THR A 391 -6.92 33.46 -12.86
CA THR A 391 -7.15 32.47 -13.92
C THR A 391 -6.18 31.30 -13.74
N ALA A 392 -6.68 30.16 -13.29
CA ALA A 392 -5.87 28.97 -13.04
C ALA A 392 -6.47 27.74 -13.73
N ARG A 393 -5.60 26.85 -14.17
CA ARG A 393 -5.97 25.53 -14.67
C ARG A 393 -4.95 24.52 -14.15
N ILE A 394 -5.44 23.38 -13.71
CA ILE A 394 -4.61 22.27 -13.25
C ILE A 394 -5.05 21.00 -13.96
N VAL A 395 -4.08 20.17 -14.27
CA VAL A 395 -4.28 18.78 -14.69
C VAL A 395 -3.65 17.91 -13.62
N TRP A 396 -4.44 17.04 -13.06
CA TRP A 396 -4.04 16.04 -12.09
C TRP A 396 -4.47 14.68 -12.62
N GLN A 397 -3.52 13.87 -12.99
CA GLN A 397 -3.73 12.58 -13.62
C GLN A 397 -2.86 11.54 -12.95
N PRO A 398 -3.37 10.89 -11.92
CA PRO A 398 -2.66 9.79 -11.30
C PRO A 398 -2.46 8.64 -12.31
N LYS A 399 -1.37 7.89 -12.14
CA LYS A 399 -1.07 6.69 -12.91
C LYS A 399 -2.11 5.60 -12.67
N ASP A 400 -2.47 5.41 -11.42
CA ASP A 400 -3.50 4.48 -10.96
C ASP A 400 -4.81 5.23 -10.63
N LEU A 401 -5.69 4.65 -9.84
CA LEU A 401 -6.92 5.32 -9.39
C LEU A 401 -6.66 6.44 -8.39
N VAL A 402 -5.56 6.35 -7.65
CA VAL A 402 -5.04 7.32 -6.67
C VAL A 402 -3.57 7.57 -6.95
N GLY A 403 -3.00 8.66 -6.48
CA GLY A 403 -1.62 9.02 -6.78
C GLY A 403 -0.89 9.78 -5.67
N GLY A 404 0.43 9.95 -5.85
CA GLY A 404 1.34 10.71 -5.01
C GLY A 404 1.41 12.19 -5.33
N ASP A 405 1.03 12.58 -6.55
CA ASP A 405 0.94 13.98 -6.96
C ASP A 405 -0.24 14.67 -6.30
N PHE A 406 -0.03 15.87 -5.79
CA PHE A 406 -1.11 16.64 -5.20
C PHE A 406 -0.86 18.15 -5.20
N TYR A 407 -1.89 18.92 -4.84
CA TYR A 407 -1.79 20.36 -4.67
C TYR A 407 -2.71 20.84 -3.55
N TRP A 408 -2.29 21.90 -2.90
CA TRP A 408 -3.04 22.53 -1.83
C TRP A 408 -3.03 24.06 -2.01
N VAL A 409 -4.18 24.69 -1.81
CA VAL A 409 -4.33 26.14 -1.88
C VAL A 409 -5.02 26.67 -0.64
N LYS A 410 -4.52 27.80 -0.12
CA LYS A 410 -5.05 28.43 1.09
C LYS A 410 -4.74 29.91 1.14
N THR A 411 -5.59 30.66 1.82
CA THR A 411 -5.30 32.04 2.21
C THR A 411 -4.95 32.09 3.70
N ILE A 412 -3.80 32.63 4.02
CA ILE A 412 -3.33 32.85 5.40
C ILE A 412 -3.03 34.33 5.56
N ALA A 413 -3.72 35.03 6.47
CA ALA A 413 -3.55 36.45 6.73
C ALA A 413 -3.55 37.31 5.42
N ASN A 414 -4.53 37.09 4.54
CA ASN A 414 -4.72 37.76 3.24
C ASN A 414 -3.67 37.44 2.16
N VAL A 415 -2.75 36.54 2.38
CA VAL A 415 -1.77 36.05 1.40
C VAL A 415 -2.20 34.67 0.91
N GLN A 416 -2.18 34.47 -0.42
CA GLN A 416 -2.54 33.19 -1.02
C GLN A 416 -1.31 32.31 -1.14
N TYR A 417 -1.52 31.00 -0.89
CA TYR A 417 -0.50 29.97 -1.03
C TYR A 417 -0.99 28.91 -1.99
N LEU A 418 -0.10 28.50 -2.88
CA LEU A 418 -0.20 27.25 -3.63
C LEU A 418 0.98 26.40 -3.23
N VAL A 419 0.70 25.22 -2.71
CA VAL A 419 1.69 24.17 -2.49
C VAL A 419 1.42 23.07 -3.49
N PHE A 420 2.40 22.77 -4.33
CA PHE A 420 2.34 21.77 -5.37
C PHE A 420 3.41 20.72 -5.08
N TYR A 421 3.05 19.47 -4.97
CA TYR A 421 3.96 18.44 -4.46
C TYR A 421 3.72 17.08 -5.07
N ASP A 422 4.77 16.28 -5.08
CA ASP A 422 4.88 14.93 -5.57
C ASP A 422 5.48 14.06 -4.47
N CYS A 423 4.71 13.12 -3.97
CA CYS A 423 5.09 12.22 -2.89
C CYS A 423 5.70 10.94 -3.44
N THR A 424 6.65 10.37 -2.71
CA THR A 424 7.27 9.09 -3.05
C THR A 424 6.22 7.99 -3.28
N GLY A 425 6.30 7.38 -4.47
CA GLY A 425 5.47 6.25 -4.87
C GLY A 425 4.12 6.66 -5.46
N HIS A 426 3.60 5.80 -6.32
CA HIS A 426 2.29 5.97 -6.97
C HIS A 426 1.25 5.03 -6.35
N GLY A 427 -0.01 5.19 -6.71
CA GLY A 427 -1.11 4.38 -6.20
C GLY A 427 -1.39 4.60 -4.71
N VAL A 428 -1.76 3.55 -4.00
CA VAL A 428 -2.21 3.64 -2.60
C VAL A 428 -1.16 4.22 -1.64
N PRO A 429 0.13 3.81 -1.68
CA PRO A 429 1.16 4.40 -0.83
C PRO A 429 1.32 5.91 -1.05
N GLY A 430 1.43 6.36 -2.31
CA GLY A 430 1.50 7.78 -2.65
C GLY A 430 0.29 8.56 -2.14
N ALA A 431 -0.91 8.00 -2.27
CA ALA A 431 -2.13 8.62 -1.77
C ALA A 431 -2.13 8.81 -0.25
N PHE A 432 -1.61 7.86 0.53
CA PHE A 432 -1.45 8.05 1.97
C PHE A 432 -0.47 9.17 2.29
N MET A 433 0.64 9.24 1.55
CA MET A 433 1.60 10.34 1.71
C MET A 433 0.95 11.69 1.42
N THR A 434 0.14 11.83 0.37
CA THR A 434 -0.57 13.09 0.09
C THR A 434 -1.51 13.50 1.22
N LEU A 435 -2.18 12.55 1.88
CA LEU A 435 -3.03 12.83 3.04
C LEU A 435 -2.22 13.34 4.24
N ILE A 436 -1.05 12.72 4.51
CA ILE A 436 -0.14 13.17 5.58
C ILE A 436 0.32 14.59 5.30
N VAL A 437 0.80 14.86 4.09
CA VAL A 437 1.29 16.19 3.69
C VAL A 437 0.17 17.24 3.77
N THR A 438 -1.03 16.91 3.26
CA THR A 438 -2.20 17.79 3.37
C THR A 438 -2.53 18.12 4.84
N SER A 439 -2.52 17.11 5.70
CA SER A 439 -2.77 17.30 7.15
C SER A 439 -1.71 18.21 7.80
N VAL A 440 -0.45 18.02 7.42
CA VAL A 440 0.66 18.87 7.85
C VAL A 440 0.45 20.32 7.40
N LEU A 441 0.08 20.54 6.13
CA LEU A 441 -0.20 21.87 5.58
C LEU A 441 -1.36 22.56 6.30
N GLU A 442 -2.45 21.84 6.57
CA GLU A 442 -3.57 22.37 7.32
C GLU A 442 -3.16 22.76 8.76
N LYS A 443 -2.37 21.91 9.42
CA LYS A 443 -1.82 22.19 10.75
C LYS A 443 -0.96 23.44 10.76
N ILE A 444 -0.07 23.60 9.78
CA ILE A 444 0.79 24.78 9.64
C ILE A 444 -0.08 26.02 9.40
N ALA A 445 -1.07 25.95 8.50
CA ALA A 445 -1.96 27.06 8.19
C ALA A 445 -2.78 27.54 9.40
N VAL A 446 -3.27 26.61 10.20
CA VAL A 446 -4.04 26.94 11.43
C VAL A 446 -3.15 27.52 12.52
N ALA A 447 -1.93 27.02 12.64
CA ALA A 447 -0.98 27.49 13.65
C ALA A 447 -0.33 28.84 13.31
N ALA A 448 -0.37 29.27 12.05
CA ALA A 448 0.28 30.47 11.58
C ALA A 448 -0.48 31.75 12.03
N PRO A 449 0.10 32.59 12.89
CA PRO A 449 -0.54 33.84 13.33
C PRO A 449 -0.52 34.94 12.25
N SER A 450 0.34 34.80 11.25
CA SER A 450 0.54 35.73 10.14
C SER A 450 1.00 34.94 8.89
N ALA A 451 1.02 35.63 7.75
CA ALA A 451 1.54 35.04 6.50
C ALA A 451 3.02 34.66 6.67
N LEU A 452 3.33 33.39 6.40
CA LEU A 452 4.69 32.85 6.50
C LEU A 452 5.46 33.13 5.21
N PRO A 453 6.77 33.45 5.25
CA PRO A 453 7.62 33.38 4.08
C PRO A 453 7.62 31.96 3.46
N ALA A 454 7.65 31.86 2.14
CA ALA A 454 7.58 30.56 1.46
C ALA A 454 8.66 29.58 1.93
N LYS A 455 9.88 30.07 2.17
CA LYS A 455 10.99 29.27 2.71
C LYS A 455 10.69 28.72 4.11
N HIS A 456 10.11 29.53 4.99
CA HIS A 456 9.76 29.07 6.35
C HIS A 456 8.68 27.99 6.29
N MET A 457 7.69 28.16 5.42
CA MET A 457 6.64 27.15 5.22
C MET A 457 7.24 25.84 4.69
N LEU A 458 8.17 25.91 3.72
CA LEU A 458 8.85 24.73 3.19
C LEU A 458 9.62 23.98 4.29
N GLN A 459 10.33 24.71 5.15
CA GLN A 459 11.05 24.12 6.28
C GLN A 459 10.07 23.45 7.27
N GLN A 460 8.97 24.11 7.60
CA GLN A 460 7.97 23.55 8.51
C GLN A 460 7.31 22.28 7.90
N VAL A 461 7.04 22.27 6.60
CA VAL A 461 6.56 21.07 5.92
C VAL A 461 7.56 19.92 6.07
N HIS A 462 8.84 20.17 5.81
CA HIS A 462 9.89 19.17 5.99
C HIS A 462 9.90 18.62 7.42
N ASP A 463 9.99 19.49 8.40
CA ASP A 463 10.12 19.12 9.80
C ASP A 463 8.89 18.34 10.31
N GLU A 464 7.69 18.78 9.92
CA GLU A 464 6.45 18.14 10.34
C GLU A 464 6.21 16.80 9.62
N VAL A 465 6.61 16.68 8.34
CA VAL A 465 6.55 15.41 7.61
C VAL A 465 7.51 14.40 8.23
N CYS A 466 8.77 14.77 8.49
CA CYS A 466 9.72 13.90 9.20
C CYS A 466 9.14 13.42 10.53
N ARG A 467 8.54 14.33 11.29
CA ARG A 467 7.91 14.00 12.58
C ARG A 467 6.72 13.06 12.42
N SER A 468 5.87 13.32 11.42
CA SER A 468 4.67 12.52 11.16
C SER A 468 5.01 11.10 10.71
N LEU A 469 6.12 10.94 9.98
CA LEU A 469 6.62 9.64 9.53
C LEU A 469 7.50 8.94 10.58
N GLY A 470 7.79 9.59 11.72
CA GLY A 470 8.64 9.04 12.77
C GLY A 470 10.10 8.87 12.35
N ILE A 471 10.58 9.76 11.48
CA ILE A 471 11.95 9.72 10.97
C ILE A 471 12.89 10.28 12.04
N GLU A 472 13.92 9.54 12.35
CA GLU A 472 14.97 9.88 13.31
C GLU A 472 16.29 10.20 12.60
N ARG A 473 17.21 10.89 13.29
CA ARG A 473 18.52 11.28 12.72
C ARG A 473 19.33 10.11 12.19
N ASP A 474 19.31 9.00 12.90
CA ASP A 474 20.12 7.82 12.60
C ASP A 474 19.36 6.79 11.74
N SER A 475 18.10 7.10 11.37
CA SER A 475 17.24 6.24 10.58
C SER A 475 16.48 7.05 9.52
N PRO A 476 17.12 7.36 8.37
CA PRO A 476 16.47 8.07 7.28
C PRO A 476 15.27 7.26 6.76
N GLY A 477 14.22 7.97 6.36
CA GLY A 477 13.03 7.37 5.78
C GLY A 477 13.24 6.96 4.32
N THR A 478 12.35 6.10 3.84
CA THR A 478 12.25 5.72 2.42
C THR A 478 11.25 6.59 1.68
N ASP A 479 10.43 7.35 2.42
CA ASP A 479 9.30 8.11 1.90
C ASP A 479 9.49 9.60 2.16
N GLY A 480 9.11 10.41 1.19
CA GLY A 480 9.22 11.85 1.25
C GLY A 480 8.46 12.52 0.12
N LEU A 481 8.84 13.73 -0.25
CA LEU A 481 8.18 14.46 -1.32
C LEU A 481 9.12 15.47 -1.98
N ASP A 482 8.84 15.74 -3.24
CA ASP A 482 9.25 16.94 -3.97
C ASP A 482 8.15 18.00 -3.79
N CYS A 483 8.51 19.25 -3.59
CA CYS A 483 7.55 20.27 -3.19
C CYS A 483 7.91 21.64 -3.75
N ALA A 484 6.90 22.36 -4.19
CA ALA A 484 7.02 23.77 -4.54
C ALA A 484 5.99 24.59 -3.77
N ILE A 485 6.42 25.70 -3.22
CA ILE A 485 5.56 26.67 -2.54
C ILE A 485 5.59 27.99 -3.29
N VAL A 486 4.42 28.44 -3.66
CA VAL A 486 4.18 29.79 -4.20
C VAL A 486 3.37 30.55 -3.16
N ARG A 487 3.91 31.69 -2.74
CA ARG A 487 3.25 32.67 -1.90
C ARG A 487 2.91 33.89 -2.76
N LEU A 488 1.64 34.22 -2.86
CA LEU A 488 1.12 35.31 -3.66
C LEU A 488 0.68 36.46 -2.76
N ASP A 489 1.35 37.58 -2.87
CA ASP A 489 0.94 38.85 -2.25
C ASP A 489 0.49 39.82 -3.36
N ARG A 490 -0.82 39.86 -3.57
CA ARG A 490 -1.41 40.70 -4.63
C ARG A 490 -1.37 42.19 -4.30
N THR A 491 -1.26 42.52 -3.00
CA THR A 491 -1.19 43.92 -2.57
C THR A 491 0.16 44.54 -2.90
N GLU A 492 1.21 43.70 -2.90
CA GLU A 492 2.56 44.09 -3.28
C GLU A 492 2.89 43.72 -4.74
N ASP A 493 1.94 43.15 -5.49
CA ASP A 493 2.14 42.57 -6.82
C ASP A 493 3.34 41.62 -6.90
N ARG A 494 3.47 40.78 -5.89
CA ARG A 494 4.67 39.96 -5.62
C ARG A 494 4.33 38.49 -5.47
N LEU A 495 5.11 37.67 -6.14
CA LEU A 495 5.12 36.23 -6.00
C LEU A 495 6.46 35.81 -5.38
N GLU A 496 6.41 35.07 -4.28
CA GLU A 496 7.58 34.39 -3.73
C GLU A 496 7.46 32.90 -4.06
N PHE A 497 8.50 32.35 -4.68
CA PHE A 497 8.60 30.94 -5.04
C PHE A 497 9.77 30.30 -4.33
N VAL A 498 9.56 29.11 -3.78
CA VAL A 498 10.62 28.21 -3.34
C VAL A 498 10.25 26.79 -3.77
N GLY A 499 11.18 26.10 -4.42
CA GLY A 499 11.01 24.72 -4.85
C GLY A 499 12.05 23.80 -4.24
N ALA A 500 11.64 22.60 -3.87
CA ALA A 500 12.44 21.44 -3.57
C ALA A 500 12.16 20.44 -4.69
N SER A 501 13.10 20.26 -5.61
CA SER A 501 13.04 19.46 -6.85
C SER A 501 12.02 19.88 -7.91
N ILE A 502 11.05 20.72 -7.59
CA ILE A 502 10.05 21.23 -8.55
C ILE A 502 10.44 22.64 -9.01
N ASP A 503 10.39 22.87 -10.32
CA ASP A 503 10.73 24.12 -10.96
C ASP A 503 9.49 25.00 -11.21
N LEU A 504 9.71 26.33 -11.26
CA LEU A 504 8.72 27.30 -11.71
C LEU A 504 9.12 27.87 -13.08
N PHE A 505 8.20 27.84 -14.02
CA PHE A 505 8.34 28.48 -15.33
C PHE A 505 7.47 29.72 -15.37
N VAL A 506 8.08 30.85 -15.69
CA VAL A 506 7.41 32.15 -15.87
C VAL A 506 7.29 32.41 -17.34
N ILE A 507 6.10 32.72 -17.82
CA ILE A 507 5.80 33.03 -19.18
C ILE A 507 5.31 34.49 -19.22
N ASP A 508 6.08 35.37 -19.82
CA ASP A 508 5.71 36.77 -20.00
C ASP A 508 4.62 36.94 -21.07
N PRO A 509 4.04 38.14 -21.21
CA PRO A 509 3.03 38.40 -22.24
C PRO A 509 3.53 38.18 -23.67
N GLU A 510 4.83 38.31 -23.91
CA GLU A 510 5.50 38.13 -25.20
C GLU A 510 5.78 36.65 -25.49
N GLY A 511 5.51 35.74 -24.54
CA GLY A 511 5.70 34.29 -24.66
C GLY A 511 7.11 33.81 -24.32
N LYS A 512 7.98 34.66 -23.78
CA LYS A 512 9.31 34.26 -23.32
C LYS A 512 9.20 33.44 -22.03
N VAL A 513 9.82 32.30 -22.05
CA VAL A 513 9.86 31.37 -20.90
C VAL A 513 11.13 31.62 -20.08
N THR A 514 10.97 31.83 -18.80
CA THR A 514 12.07 31.92 -17.83
C THR A 514 11.87 30.82 -16.76
N ARG A 515 12.88 29.97 -16.58
CA ARG A 515 12.86 28.89 -15.60
C ARG A 515 13.55 29.31 -14.31
N HIS A 516 12.84 29.20 -13.21
CA HIS A 516 13.38 29.29 -11.86
C HIS A 516 13.47 27.89 -11.28
N ARG A 517 14.71 27.43 -11.05
CA ARG A 517 14.97 26.07 -10.61
C ARG A 517 14.66 25.91 -9.13
N GLY A 518 13.99 24.81 -8.78
CA GLY A 518 13.93 24.32 -7.43
C GLY A 518 15.33 23.87 -6.94
N ALA A 519 15.52 23.92 -5.66
CA ALA A 519 16.70 23.36 -5.02
C ALA A 519 16.77 21.83 -5.28
N ARG A 520 17.97 21.29 -5.43
CA ARG A 520 18.18 19.84 -5.54
C ARG A 520 18.10 19.19 -4.16
N THR A 521 16.95 19.22 -3.59
CA THR A 521 16.66 18.66 -2.28
C THR A 521 15.25 18.08 -2.28
N THR A 522 15.03 17.09 -1.48
CA THR A 522 13.74 16.44 -1.25
C THR A 522 13.36 16.65 0.21
N LEU A 523 12.08 16.55 0.53
CA LEU A 523 11.57 16.76 1.88
C LEU A 523 11.17 15.42 2.51
N GLY A 524 11.25 15.33 3.84
CA GLY A 524 10.67 14.20 4.57
C GLY A 524 11.54 12.95 4.68
N TYR A 525 12.71 12.90 4.06
CA TYR A 525 13.56 11.69 4.08
C TYR A 525 14.52 11.59 5.26
N GLU A 526 14.95 12.71 5.79
CA GLU A 526 15.95 12.77 6.86
C GLU A 526 15.74 13.99 7.76
N VAL A 527 16.02 13.86 9.01
CA VAL A 527 16.07 15.01 9.94
C VAL A 527 17.38 15.76 9.73
N ARG A 528 17.30 17.06 9.47
CA ARG A 528 18.48 17.93 9.19
C ARG A 528 18.79 18.86 10.35
N ASP A 529 20.08 19.06 10.62
CA ASP A 529 20.57 20.02 11.62
C ASP A 529 20.62 21.46 11.10
N THR A 530 20.68 21.61 9.78
CA THR A 530 20.72 22.90 9.08
C THR A 530 19.42 23.13 8.31
N PRO A 531 18.97 24.38 8.18
CA PRO A 531 17.85 24.70 7.33
C PRO A 531 18.05 24.19 5.89
N LEU A 532 16.93 23.90 5.23
CA LEU A 532 16.95 23.48 3.84
C LEU A 532 17.69 24.49 2.97
N ASP A 533 18.60 24.00 2.14
CA ASP A 533 19.33 24.82 1.15
C ASP A 533 18.41 25.09 -0.04
N ALA A 534 17.36 25.85 0.19
CA ALA A 534 16.40 26.30 -0.81
C ALA A 534 16.31 27.83 -0.74
N THR A 535 16.72 28.48 -1.82
CA THR A 535 16.69 29.93 -1.90
C THR A 535 15.37 30.37 -2.51
N PRO A 536 14.58 31.20 -1.81
CA PRO A 536 13.35 31.73 -2.37
C PRO A 536 13.65 32.75 -3.48
N VAL A 537 12.83 32.74 -4.51
CA VAL A 537 12.88 33.71 -5.62
C VAL A 537 11.67 34.62 -5.51
N SER A 538 11.93 35.92 -5.52
CA SER A 538 10.87 36.93 -5.53
C SER A 538 10.65 37.45 -6.94
N LEU A 539 9.43 37.38 -7.42
CA LEU A 539 9.03 37.72 -8.78
C LEU A 539 7.91 38.76 -8.77
N HIS A 540 7.90 39.58 -9.76
CA HIS A 540 6.78 40.48 -10.01
C HIS A 540 5.66 39.69 -10.69
N ILE A 541 4.43 39.82 -10.21
CA ILE A 541 3.27 39.14 -10.80
C ILE A 541 2.97 39.72 -12.19
N GLY A 542 2.65 41.00 -12.22
CA GLY A 542 2.34 41.72 -13.47
C GLY A 542 1.32 40.97 -14.33
N ALA A 543 1.60 40.89 -15.62
CA ALA A 543 0.81 40.16 -16.61
C ALA A 543 1.37 38.75 -16.91
N ASN A 544 2.29 38.24 -16.07
CA ASN A 544 2.94 36.95 -16.26
C ASN A 544 2.01 35.76 -15.92
N SER A 545 2.26 34.66 -16.58
CA SER A 545 1.71 33.36 -16.20
C SER A 545 2.81 32.46 -15.65
N PHE A 546 2.40 31.58 -14.76
CA PHE A 546 3.28 30.69 -14.01
C PHE A 546 2.87 29.25 -14.25
N VAL A 547 3.87 28.38 -14.47
CA VAL A 547 3.64 26.95 -14.72
C VAL A 547 4.55 26.12 -13.83
N MET A 548 4.01 25.06 -13.26
CA MET A 548 4.78 24.02 -12.55
C MET A 548 4.32 22.64 -13.03
N THR A 549 5.18 21.65 -12.93
CA THR A 549 4.89 20.25 -13.23
C THR A 549 5.66 19.33 -12.28
N THR A 550 5.07 18.18 -11.99
CA THR A 550 5.78 17.06 -11.33
C THR A 550 6.73 16.39 -12.32
N ASP A 551 7.59 15.53 -11.82
CA ASP A 551 8.61 14.88 -12.62
C ASP A 551 8.02 13.83 -13.58
N GLY A 552 6.87 13.23 -13.28
CA GLY A 552 6.24 12.21 -14.12
C GLY A 552 5.93 12.69 -15.54
N LEU A 553 5.66 14.00 -15.74
CA LEU A 553 5.59 14.58 -17.08
C LEU A 553 6.95 14.55 -17.77
N LEU A 554 8.00 14.97 -17.08
CA LEU A 554 9.34 15.14 -17.63
C LEU A 554 10.07 13.83 -17.85
N THR A 555 9.78 12.82 -17.03
CA THR A 555 10.36 11.47 -17.07
C THR A 555 9.59 10.52 -17.98
N GLN A 556 8.40 10.92 -18.49
CA GLN A 556 7.63 10.10 -19.43
C GLN A 556 8.45 9.73 -20.67
N ILE A 557 8.52 8.44 -20.96
CA ILE A 557 9.17 7.93 -22.17
C ILE A 557 8.27 8.15 -23.38
N GLY A 558 8.88 8.52 -24.48
CA GLY A 558 8.20 8.70 -25.77
C GLY A 558 8.32 7.45 -26.65
N GLU A 559 7.18 6.99 -27.20
CA GLU A 559 7.08 5.83 -28.11
C GLU A 559 8.09 5.89 -29.26
N ALA A 560 8.17 7.05 -29.93
CA ALA A 560 9.00 7.21 -31.11
C ALA A 560 10.52 7.22 -30.83
N THR A 561 10.94 7.53 -29.59
CA THR A 561 12.35 7.82 -29.30
C THR A 561 12.95 6.94 -28.21
N GLY A 562 12.13 6.27 -27.38
CA GLY A 562 12.55 5.55 -26.19
C GLY A 562 13.25 6.42 -25.12
N ARG A 563 13.14 7.75 -25.23
CA ARG A 563 13.79 8.71 -24.33
C ARG A 563 12.75 9.45 -23.48
N VAL A 564 13.20 10.01 -22.37
CA VAL A 564 12.38 10.87 -21.54
C VAL A 564 12.06 12.18 -22.26
N LEU A 565 10.91 12.78 -21.97
CA LEU A 565 10.49 14.07 -22.52
C LEU A 565 11.51 15.16 -22.18
N GLY A 566 11.83 15.30 -20.91
CA GLY A 566 12.85 16.20 -20.40
C GLY A 566 12.46 17.69 -20.45
N THR A 567 13.08 18.44 -19.57
CA THR A 567 12.77 19.87 -19.35
C THR A 567 12.96 20.75 -20.59
N ARG A 568 13.96 20.47 -21.44
CA ARG A 568 14.21 21.31 -22.64
C ARG A 568 13.05 21.30 -23.62
N ARG A 569 12.43 20.12 -23.86
CA ARG A 569 11.27 20.03 -24.76
C ARG A 569 10.03 20.66 -24.15
N PHE A 570 9.91 20.50 -22.82
CA PHE A 570 8.85 21.15 -22.07
C PHE A 570 8.94 22.68 -22.18
N GLU A 571 10.12 23.29 -21.93
CA GLU A 571 10.38 24.72 -22.08
C GLU A 571 10.10 25.20 -23.50
N ALA A 572 10.57 24.46 -24.51
CA ALA A 572 10.32 24.80 -25.91
C ALA A 572 8.82 24.84 -26.23
N ALA A 573 8.07 23.83 -25.76
CA ALA A 573 6.63 23.79 -26.00
C ALA A 573 5.88 24.92 -25.30
N LEU A 574 6.30 25.34 -24.10
CA LEU A 574 5.73 26.52 -23.45
C LEU A 574 5.98 27.80 -24.27
N GLY A 575 7.18 27.95 -24.87
CA GLY A 575 7.53 29.10 -25.73
C GLY A 575 6.80 29.12 -27.07
N GLU A 576 6.32 27.96 -27.56
CA GLU A 576 5.51 27.85 -28.77
C GLU A 576 4.02 28.18 -28.52
N ALA A 577 3.63 28.40 -27.27
CA ALA A 577 2.25 28.78 -26.96
C ALA A 577 1.95 30.17 -27.48
N GLU A 578 0.87 30.33 -28.26
CA GLU A 578 0.39 31.62 -28.76
C GLU A 578 -0.17 32.47 -27.60
N GLY A 579 0.72 33.09 -26.81
CA GLY A 579 0.44 33.92 -25.64
C GLY A 579 0.46 33.11 -24.34
N ASN A 580 0.30 33.80 -23.20
CA ASN A 580 0.52 33.25 -21.88
C ASN A 580 -0.75 32.86 -21.11
N ALA A 581 -1.92 32.77 -21.75
CA ALA A 581 -3.15 32.37 -21.03
C ALA A 581 -3.05 30.93 -20.46
N PRO A 582 -3.39 30.69 -19.17
CA PRO A 582 -3.27 29.37 -18.53
C PRO A 582 -3.98 28.27 -19.31
N THR A 583 -5.15 28.52 -19.86
CA THR A 583 -5.90 27.56 -20.68
C THR A 583 -5.17 27.13 -21.96
N LYS A 584 -4.40 28.04 -22.57
CA LYS A 584 -3.58 27.72 -23.75
C LYS A 584 -2.36 26.92 -23.36
N LEU A 585 -1.66 27.33 -22.28
CA LEU A 585 -0.49 26.64 -21.76
C LEU A 585 -0.82 25.20 -21.40
N ILE A 586 -1.88 24.95 -20.63
CA ILE A 586 -2.34 23.59 -20.27
C ILE A 586 -2.64 22.75 -21.52
N ARG A 587 -3.26 23.35 -22.54
CA ARG A 587 -3.57 22.63 -23.79
C ARG A 587 -2.31 22.24 -24.55
N VAL A 588 -1.31 23.12 -24.59
CA VAL A 588 0.00 22.85 -25.21
C VAL A 588 0.70 21.70 -24.46
N ILE A 589 0.76 21.77 -23.14
CA ILE A 589 1.38 20.72 -22.31
C ILE A 589 0.67 19.37 -22.51
N ALA A 590 -0.65 19.35 -22.45
CA ALA A 590 -1.43 18.12 -22.63
C ALA A 590 -1.23 17.51 -24.04
N ARG A 591 -1.14 18.36 -25.08
CA ARG A 591 -0.84 17.90 -26.43
C ARG A 591 0.59 17.36 -26.56
N LEU A 592 1.57 18.06 -25.96
CA LEU A 592 2.95 17.60 -25.89
C LEU A 592 3.03 16.22 -25.27
N LEU A 593 2.43 16.02 -24.09
CA LEU A 593 2.41 14.74 -23.41
C LEU A 593 1.78 13.65 -24.28
N LYS A 594 0.59 13.90 -24.82
CA LYS A 594 -0.13 12.93 -25.67
C LYS A 594 0.70 12.50 -26.89
N ASN A 595 1.30 13.47 -27.58
CA ASN A 595 2.09 13.21 -28.79
C ASN A 595 3.42 12.53 -28.46
N TRP A 596 4.00 12.85 -27.29
CA TRP A 596 5.26 12.26 -26.84
C TRP A 596 5.06 10.82 -26.36
N GLN A 597 4.09 10.60 -25.49
CA GLN A 597 3.79 9.31 -24.90
C GLN A 597 3.40 8.27 -25.96
N GLY A 598 2.53 8.61 -26.89
CA GLY A 598 2.02 7.67 -27.88
C GLY A 598 1.29 6.51 -27.21
N ARG A 599 1.75 5.28 -27.46
CA ARG A 599 1.24 4.03 -26.87
C ARG A 599 2.04 3.55 -25.65
N GLU A 600 3.11 4.27 -25.29
CA GLU A 600 3.89 3.91 -24.12
C GLU A 600 3.05 4.01 -22.85
N GLU A 601 3.27 3.08 -21.92
CA GLU A 601 2.61 3.11 -20.62
C GLU A 601 3.07 4.32 -19.81
N ARG A 602 2.16 4.85 -19.03
CA ARG A 602 2.48 5.89 -18.07
C ARG A 602 3.34 5.31 -16.94
N ARG A 603 4.44 5.99 -16.63
CA ARG A 603 5.41 5.52 -15.61
C ARG A 603 5.08 6.03 -14.23
N ASP A 604 4.55 7.25 -14.14
CA ASP A 604 4.28 7.93 -12.89
C ASP A 604 3.03 8.79 -12.97
N ASP A 605 2.63 9.35 -11.84
CA ASP A 605 1.60 10.36 -11.77
C ASP A 605 2.01 11.58 -12.60
N VAL A 606 1.07 12.24 -13.22
CA VAL A 606 1.34 13.43 -14.03
C VAL A 606 0.46 14.56 -13.59
N SER A 607 1.09 15.59 -13.05
CA SER A 607 0.40 16.80 -12.65
C SER A 607 1.11 18.04 -13.20
N PHE A 608 0.33 19.00 -13.63
CA PHE A 608 0.83 20.31 -14.01
C PHE A 608 -0.23 21.39 -13.81
N VAL A 609 0.22 22.55 -13.41
CA VAL A 609 -0.60 23.72 -13.13
C VAL A 609 -0.12 24.91 -13.93
N ALA A 610 -1.05 25.70 -14.46
CA ALA A 610 -0.79 27.01 -15.03
C ALA A 610 -1.75 28.02 -14.40
N PHE A 611 -1.24 29.17 -13.97
CA PHE A 611 -2.04 30.22 -13.36
C PHE A 611 -1.53 31.62 -13.68
N LYS A 612 -2.44 32.59 -13.66
CA LYS A 612 -2.20 34.01 -13.90
C LYS A 612 -2.94 34.81 -12.83
N PRO A 613 -2.23 35.29 -11.80
CA PRO A 613 -2.87 35.85 -10.61
C PRO A 613 -3.69 37.13 -10.81
N ASN A 614 -3.31 37.96 -11.79
CA ASN A 614 -3.95 39.26 -12.02
C ASN A 614 -5.11 39.22 -13.02
N ASP A 615 -5.49 38.04 -13.53
CA ASP A 615 -6.68 37.84 -14.39
C ASP A 615 -7.88 37.47 -13.49
N LEU A 616 -8.44 38.41 -12.76
CA LEU A 616 -9.71 38.26 -12.02
C LEU A 616 -10.80 39.09 -12.69
#